data_4bf2fe1b73cabcc911d38fc34568e313
#
_entry.id   4bf2fe1b73cabcc911d38fc34568e313
#
_cell.length_a   1.000
_cell.length_b   1.000
_cell.length_c   1.000
_cell.angle_alpha   90.00
_cell.angle_beta   90.00
_cell.angle_gamma   90.00
#
_symmetry.space_group_name_H-M   'P 1'
#
loop_
_entity.id
_entity.type
_entity.pdbx_description
1 polymer ?
#
loop_
_entity_poly.entity_id
_entity_poly.type
_entity_poly.pdbx_seq_one_letter_code
_entity_poly.pdbx_strand_id
1 'polypeptide(L)'
;MIRKFMDETLDAVQFIGEYDFKEFRYGEVLLILAEALYEKNGQITDEQLDLTINDLRNRANMPRLTNAFVATNGLNMQEEIRRERTVELAFEGYRRDDLRRWGTAETVLPLAIRGVKFVGTEYQQKFPELVIGQDIQVDSEGFIIAQPASARKFQ
;
A
#
# COMPACT_ATOMS: atom_id res chain seq x y z
N MET A 1 -12.52 8.23 -0.10
CA MET A 1 -11.95 9.46 0.46
C MET A 1 -10.77 9.07 1.33
N ILE A 2 -9.62 9.71 1.17
CA ILE A 2 -8.43 9.48 2.01
C ILE A 2 -8.64 10.25 3.29
N ARG A 3 -8.63 9.55 4.45
CA ARG A 3 -8.84 10.16 5.78
C ARG A 3 -7.54 10.32 6.59
N LYS A 4 -6.42 9.95 6.00
CA LYS A 4 -5.13 9.99 6.68
C LYS A 4 -4.75 11.45 6.97
N PHE A 5 -4.37 11.76 8.21
CA PHE A 5 -4.02 13.10 8.67
C PHE A 5 -5.16 14.15 8.60
N MET A 6 -6.41 13.71 8.53
CA MET A 6 -7.56 14.59 8.56
C MET A 6 -8.19 14.59 9.95
N ASP A 7 -8.52 15.77 10.45
CA ASP A 7 -9.41 15.93 11.58
C ASP A 7 -10.83 16.19 11.06
N GLU A 8 -11.76 15.30 11.38
CA GLU A 8 -13.14 15.38 10.86
C GLU A 8 -13.88 16.63 11.34
N THR A 9 -13.42 17.26 12.41
CA THR A 9 -14.05 18.46 12.98
C THR A 9 -13.43 19.74 12.46
N LEU A 10 -12.11 19.76 12.22
CA LEU A 10 -11.36 20.94 11.81
C LEU A 10 -11.23 21.07 10.30
N ASP A 11 -11.28 19.94 9.56
CA ASP A 11 -11.07 19.92 8.10
C ASP A 11 -12.34 19.95 7.28
N ALA A 12 -13.46 20.29 7.88
CA ALA A 12 -14.72 20.46 7.16
C ALA A 12 -14.68 21.58 6.11
N VAL A 13 -13.67 22.45 6.16
CA VAL A 13 -13.49 23.56 5.23
C VAL A 13 -12.25 23.35 4.37
N GLN A 14 -12.44 23.34 3.07
CA GLN A 14 -11.38 23.15 2.08
C GLN A 14 -10.32 24.25 2.20
N PHE A 15 -9.03 23.88 2.24
CA PHE A 15 -7.86 24.76 2.36
C PHE A 15 -7.63 25.44 3.72
N ILE A 16 -8.34 25.05 4.78
CA ILE A 16 -8.10 25.56 6.13
C ILE A 16 -7.77 24.36 7.02
N GLY A 17 -6.50 24.02 7.12
CA GLY A 17 -5.99 22.99 8.03
C GLY A 17 -4.82 23.56 8.82
N GLU A 18 -4.85 23.40 10.15
CA GLU A 18 -3.83 23.91 11.08
C GLU A 18 -2.92 22.78 11.59
N TYR A 19 -2.68 21.70 10.82
CA TYR A 19 -1.79 20.69 11.32
C TYR A 19 -0.40 20.74 10.74
N ASP A 20 0.54 20.40 11.61
CA ASP A 20 1.91 20.21 11.23
C ASP A 20 2.07 18.93 10.40
N PHE A 21 2.87 19.01 9.35
CA PHE A 21 3.31 17.85 8.60
C PHE A 21 4.17 16.96 9.51
N LYS A 22 3.80 15.68 9.63
CA LYS A 22 4.54 14.71 10.44
C LYS A 22 5.66 14.10 9.62
N GLU A 23 6.89 14.56 9.85
CA GLU A 23 8.07 13.99 9.16
C GLU A 23 8.37 12.55 9.61
N PHE A 24 8.21 12.27 10.91
CA PHE A 24 8.41 10.96 11.51
C PHE A 24 7.24 10.57 12.39
N ARG A 25 6.90 9.29 12.38
CA ARG A 25 5.90 8.76 13.29
C ARG A 25 6.26 7.37 13.78
N TYR A 26 5.72 7.00 14.93
CA TYR A 26 6.04 5.75 15.60
C TYR A 26 5.83 4.51 14.72
N GLY A 27 4.78 4.50 13.89
CA GLY A 27 4.53 3.41 12.93
C GLY A 27 5.70 3.16 11.96
N GLU A 28 6.39 4.21 11.52
CA GLU A 28 7.58 4.07 10.69
C GLU A 28 8.72 3.38 11.45
N VAL A 29 8.94 3.76 12.70
CA VAL A 29 9.98 3.16 13.56
C VAL A 29 9.74 1.67 13.74
N LEU A 30 8.49 1.26 13.99
CA LEU A 30 8.12 -0.15 14.12
C LEU A 30 8.37 -0.94 12.84
N LEU A 31 8.07 -0.35 11.69
CA LEU A 31 8.30 -0.99 10.38
C LEU A 31 9.77 -1.09 10.02
N ILE A 32 10.58 -0.07 10.37
CA ILE A 32 12.04 -0.12 10.23
C ILE A 32 12.60 -1.24 11.11
N LEU A 33 12.14 -1.36 12.36
CA LEU A 33 12.59 -2.40 13.27
C LEU A 33 12.24 -3.80 12.76
N ALA A 34 11.00 -4.01 12.28
CA ALA A 34 10.57 -5.30 11.73
C ALA A 34 11.43 -5.71 10.53
N GLU A 35 11.66 -4.80 9.58
CA GLU A 35 12.48 -5.05 8.42
C GLU A 35 13.95 -5.32 8.80
N ALA A 36 14.53 -4.53 9.71
CA ALA A 36 15.91 -4.71 10.16
C ALA A 36 16.12 -6.06 10.88
N LEU A 37 15.17 -6.50 11.71
CA LEU A 37 15.21 -7.79 12.38
C LEU A 37 15.16 -8.94 11.37
N TYR A 38 14.28 -8.84 10.38
CA TYR A 38 14.17 -9.84 9.33
C TYR A 38 15.43 -9.90 8.46
N GLU A 39 15.91 -8.77 7.95
CA GLU A 39 17.09 -8.72 7.06
C GLU A 39 18.36 -9.20 7.78
N LYS A 40 18.52 -8.89 9.07
CA LYS A 40 19.65 -9.34 9.89
C LYS A 40 19.68 -10.85 10.09
N ASN A 41 18.52 -11.47 10.34
CA ASN A 41 18.43 -12.85 10.81
C ASN A 41 17.92 -13.83 9.74
N GLY A 42 17.42 -13.34 8.58
CA GLY A 42 16.72 -14.12 7.57
C GLY A 42 15.34 -14.62 8.03
N GLN A 43 14.91 -14.23 9.23
CA GLN A 43 13.63 -14.61 9.84
C GLN A 43 13.24 -13.59 10.93
N ILE A 44 11.97 -13.60 11.29
CA ILE A 44 11.41 -12.80 12.39
C ILE A 44 10.50 -13.68 13.25
N THR A 45 10.59 -13.57 14.58
CA THR A 45 9.75 -14.36 15.48
C THR A 45 8.37 -13.74 15.65
N ASP A 46 7.39 -14.52 16.11
CA ASP A 46 6.04 -14.01 16.36
C ASP A 46 6.03 -12.95 17.48
N GLU A 47 6.90 -13.07 18.48
CA GLU A 47 7.08 -12.06 19.53
C GLU A 47 7.63 -10.75 18.96
N GLN A 48 8.56 -10.83 17.99
CA GLN A 48 9.09 -9.63 17.31
C GLN A 48 8.03 -9.01 16.40
N LEU A 49 7.21 -9.83 15.72
CA LEU A 49 6.06 -9.34 14.96
C LEU A 49 5.05 -8.65 15.86
N ASP A 50 4.83 -9.15 17.09
CA ASP A 50 3.90 -8.53 18.05
C ASP A 50 4.36 -7.15 18.51
N LEU A 51 5.65 -6.99 18.73
CA LEU A 51 6.25 -5.71 19.11
C LEU A 51 6.36 -4.71 17.97
N THR A 52 6.04 -5.11 16.75
CA THR A 52 6.23 -4.28 15.54
C THR A 52 4.95 -4.22 14.69
N ILE A 53 4.86 -5.09 13.69
CA ILE A 53 3.75 -5.09 12.71
C ILE A 53 2.40 -5.33 13.37
N ASN A 54 2.32 -6.22 14.34
CA ASN A 54 1.06 -6.55 14.98
C ASN A 54 0.51 -5.43 15.87
N ASP A 55 1.35 -4.54 16.38
CA ASP A 55 0.90 -3.33 17.05
C ASP A 55 0.14 -2.40 16.09
N LEU A 56 0.66 -2.24 14.88
CA LEU A 56 -0.01 -1.48 13.82
C LEU A 56 -1.30 -2.14 13.34
N ARG A 57 -1.27 -3.47 13.14
CA ARG A 57 -2.45 -4.25 12.75
C ARG A 57 -3.55 -4.21 13.81
N ASN A 58 -3.18 -4.29 15.09
CA ASN A 58 -4.11 -4.17 16.19
C ASN A 58 -4.82 -2.81 16.21
N ARG A 59 -4.08 -1.73 16.02
CA ARG A 59 -4.65 -0.37 15.88
C ARG A 59 -5.66 -0.29 14.72
N ALA A 60 -5.37 -0.98 13.60
CA ALA A 60 -6.21 -1.01 12.42
C ALA A 60 -7.32 -2.09 12.46
N ASN A 61 -7.48 -2.79 13.59
CA ASN A 61 -8.41 -3.91 13.75
C ASN A 61 -8.21 -5.02 12.68
N MET A 62 -6.96 -5.30 12.33
CA MET A 62 -6.57 -6.32 11.36
C MET A 62 -6.12 -7.60 12.06
N PRO A 63 -6.29 -8.79 11.46
CA PRO A 63 -5.74 -10.03 11.98
C PRO A 63 -4.23 -9.97 12.14
N ARG A 64 -3.70 -10.62 13.18
CA ARG A 64 -2.25 -10.68 13.43
C ARG A 64 -1.51 -11.36 12.28
N LEU A 65 -0.34 -10.86 11.96
CA LEU A 65 0.64 -11.51 11.10
C LEU A 65 1.45 -12.49 11.99
N THR A 66 1.51 -13.75 11.58
CA THR A 66 2.29 -14.79 12.28
C THR A 66 3.04 -15.64 11.28
N ASN A 67 4.10 -16.32 11.71
CA ASN A 67 4.82 -17.27 10.85
C ASN A 67 3.89 -18.41 10.39
N ALA A 68 2.98 -18.87 11.26
CA ALA A 68 1.98 -19.88 10.91
C ALA A 68 1.02 -19.37 9.81
N PHE A 69 0.56 -18.13 9.90
CA PHE A 69 -0.31 -17.53 8.88
C PHE A 69 0.39 -17.45 7.52
N VAL A 70 1.64 -16.98 7.50
CA VAL A 70 2.45 -16.88 6.28
C VAL A 70 2.65 -18.24 5.64
N ALA A 71 3.03 -19.25 6.43
CA ALA A 71 3.24 -20.62 5.94
C ALA A 71 1.95 -21.26 5.40
N THR A 72 0.84 -21.13 6.11
CA THR A 72 -0.45 -21.74 5.72
C THR A 72 -0.98 -21.15 4.42
N ASN A 73 -0.72 -19.87 4.16
CA ASN A 73 -1.19 -19.18 2.96
C ASN A 73 -0.15 -19.15 1.82
N GLY A 74 1.01 -19.82 1.97
CA GLY A 74 2.06 -19.84 0.95
C GLY A 74 2.65 -18.45 0.66
N LEU A 75 2.65 -17.55 1.64
CA LEU A 75 3.15 -16.19 1.51
C LEU A 75 4.66 -16.11 1.81
N ASN A 76 5.28 -15.01 1.45
CA ASN A 76 6.67 -14.70 1.79
C ASN A 76 6.72 -13.63 2.88
N MET A 77 7.39 -13.90 4.00
CA MET A 77 7.46 -12.99 5.14
C MET A 77 8.09 -11.63 4.79
N GLN A 78 9.15 -11.63 3.97
CA GLN A 78 9.78 -10.36 3.54
C GLN A 78 8.80 -9.49 2.76
N GLU A 79 8.06 -10.11 1.85
CA GLU A 79 7.05 -9.41 1.05
C GLU A 79 5.91 -8.90 1.93
N GLU A 80 5.50 -9.65 2.95
CA GLU A 80 4.47 -9.21 3.90
C GLU A 80 4.95 -8.00 4.73
N ILE A 81 6.20 -8.00 5.22
CA ILE A 81 6.79 -6.85 5.91
C ILE A 81 6.81 -5.62 4.98
N ARG A 82 7.25 -5.79 3.73
CA ARG A 82 7.27 -4.72 2.73
C ARG A 82 5.87 -4.24 2.36
N ARG A 83 4.90 -5.14 2.34
CA ARG A 83 3.49 -4.82 2.11
C ARG A 83 2.92 -3.97 3.24
N GLU A 84 3.15 -4.37 4.51
CA GLU A 84 2.73 -3.59 5.67
C GLU A 84 3.30 -2.18 5.63
N ARG A 85 4.60 -2.05 5.32
CA ARG A 85 5.25 -0.74 5.17
C ARG A 85 4.61 0.08 4.05
N THR A 86 4.32 -0.54 2.92
CA THR A 86 3.68 0.14 1.78
C THR A 86 2.29 0.67 2.13
N VAL A 87 1.49 -0.12 2.84
CA VAL A 87 0.11 0.24 3.21
C VAL A 87 0.12 1.28 4.33
N GLU A 88 0.90 1.03 5.39
CA GLU A 88 0.94 1.91 6.55
C GLU A 88 1.50 3.30 6.23
N LEU A 89 2.51 3.39 5.36
CA LEU A 89 3.14 4.66 4.98
C LEU A 89 2.60 5.22 3.64
N ALA A 90 1.46 4.72 3.16
CA ALA A 90 0.82 5.25 1.96
C ALA A 90 0.56 6.76 2.10
N PHE A 91 0.85 7.52 1.02
CA PHE A 91 0.75 9.00 0.95
C PHE A 91 1.73 9.78 1.82
N GLU A 92 2.78 9.14 2.35
CA GLU A 92 3.83 9.80 3.13
C GLU A 92 5.15 10.00 2.36
N GLY A 93 5.18 9.65 1.07
CA GLY A 93 6.34 9.90 0.19
C GLY A 93 7.38 8.77 0.14
N TYR A 94 7.33 7.79 1.03
CA TYR A 94 8.38 6.76 1.18
C TYR A 94 8.46 5.76 0.03
N ARG A 95 7.38 5.52 -0.71
CA ARG A 95 7.28 4.41 -1.67
C ARG A 95 8.39 4.38 -2.71
N ARG A 96 8.77 5.53 -3.26
CA ARG A 96 9.82 5.62 -4.28
C ARG A 96 11.17 5.14 -3.75
N ASP A 97 11.55 5.60 -2.57
CA ASP A 97 12.83 5.28 -1.97
C ASP A 97 12.87 3.83 -1.48
N ASP A 98 11.76 3.32 -0.95
CA ASP A 98 11.59 1.91 -0.61
C ASP A 98 11.81 1.00 -1.82
N LEU A 99 11.16 1.29 -2.96
CA LEU A 99 11.33 0.51 -4.19
C LEU A 99 12.78 0.53 -4.69
N ARG A 100 13.48 1.65 -4.57
CA ARG A 100 14.90 1.77 -4.96
C ARG A 100 15.80 0.95 -4.05
N ARG A 101 15.66 1.08 -2.71
CA ARG A 101 16.49 0.34 -1.76
C ARG A 101 16.23 -1.17 -1.77
N TRP A 102 14.99 -1.60 -2.12
CA TRP A 102 14.64 -3.01 -2.32
C TRP A 102 15.07 -3.56 -3.69
N GLY A 103 15.57 -2.72 -4.59
CA GLY A 103 15.95 -3.12 -5.94
C GLY A 103 14.76 -3.53 -6.83
N THR A 104 13.54 -3.11 -6.49
CA THR A 104 12.31 -3.51 -7.21
C THR A 104 11.70 -2.39 -8.06
N ALA A 105 12.33 -1.23 -8.11
CA ALA A 105 11.82 -0.06 -8.83
C ALA A 105 11.61 -0.35 -10.33
N GLU A 106 12.55 -1.03 -10.98
CA GLU A 106 12.49 -1.33 -12.40
C GLU A 106 11.36 -2.30 -12.79
N THR A 107 10.94 -3.14 -11.85
CA THR A 107 9.86 -4.11 -12.07
C THR A 107 8.50 -3.56 -11.68
N VAL A 108 8.41 -2.71 -10.64
CA VAL A 108 7.14 -2.23 -10.10
C VAL A 108 6.68 -0.94 -10.77
N LEU A 109 7.58 0.03 -11.00
CA LEU A 109 7.17 1.34 -11.53
C LEU A 109 6.69 1.33 -12.99
N PRO A 110 7.17 0.43 -13.89
CA PRO A 110 6.64 0.32 -15.24
C PRO A 110 5.25 -0.31 -15.35
N LEU A 111 4.75 -0.93 -14.28
CA LEU A 111 3.43 -1.59 -14.31
C LEU A 111 2.31 -0.58 -14.59
N ALA A 112 1.25 -1.08 -15.22
CA ALA A 112 0.06 -0.27 -15.44
C ALA A 112 -0.55 0.19 -14.12
N ILE A 113 -0.96 1.45 -14.07
CA ILE A 113 -1.72 1.97 -12.91
C ILE A 113 -3.18 1.59 -13.10
N ARG A 114 -3.68 0.79 -12.19
CA ARG A 114 -5.08 0.37 -12.14
C ARG A 114 -5.93 1.42 -11.44
N GLY A 115 -7.09 1.69 -12.01
CA GLY A 115 -8.17 2.44 -11.38
C GLY A 115 -9.13 1.53 -10.63
N VAL A 116 -10.39 1.94 -10.55
CA VAL A 116 -11.44 1.13 -9.92
C VAL A 116 -11.76 -0.11 -10.75
N LYS A 117 -12.24 -1.15 -10.10
CA LYS A 117 -12.85 -2.29 -10.80
C LYS A 117 -14.16 -1.82 -11.40
N PHE A 118 -14.26 -1.90 -12.74
CA PHE A 118 -15.40 -1.41 -13.50
C PHE A 118 -16.34 -2.55 -13.90
N VAL A 119 -15.78 -3.59 -14.52
CA VAL A 119 -16.56 -4.70 -15.07
C VAL A 119 -17.23 -5.51 -13.96
N GLY A 120 -18.53 -5.72 -14.07
CA GLY A 120 -19.34 -6.48 -13.10
C GLY A 120 -19.58 -5.76 -11.77
N THR A 121 -19.38 -4.45 -11.70
CA THR A 121 -19.60 -3.64 -10.49
C THR A 121 -20.73 -2.62 -10.67
N GLU A 122 -21.12 -1.96 -9.58
CA GLU A 122 -22.09 -0.85 -9.61
C GLU A 122 -21.64 0.33 -10.49
N TYR A 123 -20.33 0.51 -10.69
CA TYR A 123 -19.81 1.58 -11.56
C TYR A 123 -20.20 1.37 -13.01
N GLN A 124 -20.18 0.13 -13.51
CA GLN A 124 -20.65 -0.17 -14.86
C GLN A 124 -22.13 0.13 -15.05
N GLN A 125 -22.94 -0.06 -13.99
CA GLN A 125 -24.38 0.25 -14.02
C GLN A 125 -24.64 1.75 -13.91
N LYS A 126 -23.82 2.49 -13.14
CA LYS A 126 -23.93 3.94 -12.96
C LYS A 126 -23.47 4.74 -14.16
N PHE A 127 -22.56 4.19 -14.96
CA PHE A 127 -21.95 4.84 -16.13
C PHE A 127 -22.12 3.96 -17.38
N PRO A 128 -23.38 3.69 -17.80
CA PRO A 128 -23.65 2.83 -18.95
C PRO A 128 -23.19 3.41 -20.29
N GLU A 129 -22.92 4.72 -20.33
CA GLU A 129 -22.39 5.44 -21.50
C GLU A 129 -20.93 5.13 -21.78
N LEU A 130 -20.17 4.61 -20.81
CA LEU A 130 -18.77 4.31 -20.99
C LEU A 130 -18.55 2.99 -21.73
N VAL A 131 -18.02 3.08 -22.95
CA VAL A 131 -17.76 1.94 -23.82
C VAL A 131 -16.32 1.43 -23.58
N ILE A 132 -16.23 0.17 -23.12
CA ILE A 132 -14.92 -0.50 -22.91
C ILE A 132 -14.21 -0.65 -24.27
N GLY A 133 -12.93 -0.28 -24.30
CA GLY A 133 -12.10 -0.29 -25.51
C GLY A 133 -12.16 0.98 -26.34
N GLN A 134 -13.14 1.86 -26.08
CA GLN A 134 -13.28 3.15 -26.73
C GLN A 134 -13.06 4.30 -25.75
N ASP A 135 -13.91 4.42 -24.72
CA ASP A 135 -13.83 5.50 -23.72
C ASP A 135 -12.89 5.13 -22.56
N ILE A 136 -12.88 3.86 -22.18
CA ILE A 136 -12.03 3.32 -21.13
C ILE A 136 -11.34 2.03 -21.56
N GLN A 137 -10.13 1.82 -21.08
CA GLN A 137 -9.42 0.55 -21.20
C GLN A 137 -9.54 -0.20 -19.89
N VAL A 138 -9.77 -1.52 -19.95
CA VAL A 138 -9.81 -2.38 -18.76
C VAL A 138 -8.84 -3.56 -18.94
N ASP A 139 -8.31 -4.04 -17.84
CA ASP A 139 -7.50 -5.25 -17.84
C ASP A 139 -8.36 -6.55 -17.82
N SER A 140 -7.71 -7.70 -17.84
CA SER A 140 -8.37 -9.01 -17.83
C SER A 140 -9.19 -9.27 -16.56
N GLU A 141 -8.96 -8.53 -15.48
CA GLU A 141 -9.69 -8.62 -14.21
C GLU A 141 -10.84 -7.62 -14.11
N GLY A 142 -10.97 -6.72 -15.10
CA GLY A 142 -12.02 -5.71 -15.17
C GLY A 142 -11.72 -4.39 -14.46
N PHE A 143 -10.46 -4.12 -14.12
CA PHE A 143 -10.03 -2.82 -13.58
C PHE A 143 -9.73 -1.84 -14.72
N ILE A 144 -10.12 -0.58 -14.55
CA ILE A 144 -9.76 0.50 -15.47
C ILE A 144 -8.24 0.65 -15.48
N ILE A 145 -7.64 0.75 -16.66
CA ILE A 145 -6.24 1.08 -16.85
C ILE A 145 -6.13 2.61 -16.87
N ALA A 146 -5.80 3.21 -15.73
CA ALA A 146 -5.63 4.66 -15.60
C ALA A 146 -4.36 5.15 -16.30
N GLN A 147 -3.31 4.32 -16.29
CA GLN A 147 -2.08 4.56 -17.04
C GLN A 147 -1.54 3.21 -17.54
N PRO A 148 -1.30 3.04 -18.86
CA PRO A 148 -0.74 1.81 -19.37
C PRO A 148 0.69 1.58 -18.87
N ALA A 149 1.11 0.34 -18.88
CA ALA A 149 2.49 -0.01 -18.57
C ALA A 149 3.46 0.75 -19.46
N SER A 150 4.54 1.25 -18.88
CA SER A 150 5.55 2.03 -19.60
C SER A 150 6.88 1.30 -19.67
N ALA A 151 7.58 1.48 -20.79
CA ALA A 151 8.95 0.98 -20.97
C ALA A 151 10.01 1.93 -20.34
N ARG A 152 9.65 2.71 -19.32
CA ARG A 152 10.57 3.65 -18.70
C ARG A 152 11.70 2.90 -17.99
N LYS A 153 12.92 3.10 -18.47
CA LYS A 153 14.14 2.71 -17.74
C LYS A 153 14.44 3.80 -16.72
N PHE A 154 14.60 3.41 -15.47
CA PHE A 154 15.12 4.31 -14.44
C PHE A 154 16.63 4.33 -14.58
N GLN A 155 17.16 5.47 -15.00
CA GLN A 155 18.60 5.76 -14.94
C GLN A 155 18.95 6.24 -13.54
#